data_b1b58a7431b2b0a4b7ff68cfa9b5b479
#
_entry.id   b1b58a7431b2b0a4b7ff68cfa9b5b479
#
_cell.length_a   1.000
_cell.length_b   1.000
_cell.length_c   1.000
_cell.angle_alpha   90.00
_cell.angle_beta   90.00
_cell.angle_gamma   90.00
#
_symmetry.space_group_name_H-M   'P 1'
#
loop_
_entity.id
_entity.type
_entity.pdbx_description
1 polymer ?
#
loop_
_entity_poly.entity_id
_entity_poly.type
_entity_poly.pdbx_seq_one_letter_code
_entity_poly.pdbx_strand_id
1 'polypeptide(L)'
;AWDQAVEIVLELADLETSAQLKAKYLYTSALVYRDELEEVDKALEQLERCLEADRTFKSAFEGIDKILTEREDWNELARALRRQFKRMPESAPAADRIAMLDRLGDICCEKLEEVDTAVAAYEAADQLDVDNADRKSKLVQLYLKAGPDKVDKAIAQHHALLKQSPYKIQLYKDLTELYIRTQQKDKTWCM
;
A
#
# COMPACT_ATOMS: atom_id res chain seq x y z
N ALA A 1 -20.87 10.76 -30.01
CA ALA A 1 -21.97 10.38 -29.08
C ALA A 1 -21.48 10.33 -27.64
N TRP A 2 -20.35 9.63 -27.36
CA TRP A 2 -19.84 9.47 -25.98
C TRP A 2 -19.28 10.77 -25.40
N ASP A 3 -18.61 11.63 -26.20
CA ASP A 3 -18.08 12.93 -25.75
C ASP A 3 -19.21 13.82 -25.20
N GLN A 4 -20.32 13.92 -25.91
CA GLN A 4 -21.48 14.70 -25.44
C GLN A 4 -22.12 14.11 -24.18
N ALA A 5 -22.14 12.77 -24.08
CA ALA A 5 -22.68 12.12 -22.90
C ALA A 5 -21.82 12.39 -21.66
N VAL A 6 -20.50 12.36 -21.81
CA VAL A 6 -19.57 12.69 -20.72
C VAL A 6 -19.69 14.17 -20.30
N GLU A 7 -19.78 15.08 -21.25
CA GLU A 7 -19.98 16.51 -20.95
C GLU A 7 -21.24 16.73 -20.09
N ILE A 8 -22.36 16.12 -20.48
CA ILE A 8 -23.61 16.20 -19.71
C ILE A 8 -23.45 15.62 -18.31
N VAL A 9 -22.79 14.47 -18.18
CA VAL A 9 -22.57 13.83 -16.88
C VAL A 9 -21.68 14.70 -15.99
N LEU A 10 -20.67 15.38 -16.55
CA LEU A 10 -19.81 16.31 -15.81
C LEU A 10 -20.55 17.56 -15.39
N GLU A 11 -21.39 18.14 -16.25
CA GLU A 11 -22.25 19.24 -15.89
C GLU A 11 -23.22 18.89 -14.74
N LEU A 12 -23.82 17.68 -14.79
CA LEU A 12 -24.63 17.17 -13.70
C LEU A 12 -23.83 17.00 -12.39
N ALA A 13 -22.59 16.51 -12.49
CA ALA A 13 -21.70 16.40 -11.34
C ALA A 13 -21.36 17.76 -10.72
N ASP A 14 -21.19 18.81 -11.54
CA ASP A 14 -20.84 20.14 -11.05
C ASP A 14 -22.05 20.84 -10.41
N LEU A 15 -23.26 20.57 -10.87
CA LEU A 15 -24.51 21.10 -10.30
C LEU A 15 -24.96 20.34 -9.06
N GLU A 16 -24.45 19.12 -8.84
CA GLU A 16 -24.92 18.26 -7.76
C GLU A 16 -24.34 18.69 -6.41
N THR A 17 -25.22 18.83 -5.42
CA THR A 17 -24.88 19.21 -4.04
C THR A 17 -24.59 18.03 -3.14
N SER A 18 -25.13 16.86 -3.46
CA SER A 18 -24.86 15.62 -2.72
C SER A 18 -23.51 15.05 -3.09
N ALA A 19 -22.59 14.99 -2.12
CA ALA A 19 -21.25 14.43 -2.30
C ALA A 19 -21.27 13.01 -2.90
N GLN A 20 -22.20 12.17 -2.42
CA GLN A 20 -22.35 10.79 -2.89
C GLN A 20 -22.86 10.70 -4.34
N LEU A 21 -23.81 11.54 -4.73
CA LEU A 21 -24.32 11.57 -6.12
C LEU A 21 -23.28 12.17 -7.05
N LYS A 22 -22.61 13.25 -6.64
CA LYS A 22 -21.48 13.84 -7.37
C LYS A 22 -20.41 12.81 -7.64
N ALA A 23 -20.00 12.04 -6.63
CA ALA A 23 -19.02 10.98 -6.79
C ALA A 23 -19.46 9.91 -7.78
N LYS A 24 -20.75 9.52 -7.80
CA LYS A 24 -21.28 8.56 -8.77
C LYS A 24 -21.22 9.09 -10.22
N TYR A 25 -21.58 10.36 -10.44
CA TYR A 25 -21.46 10.97 -11.77
C TYR A 25 -20.00 11.02 -12.24
N LEU A 26 -19.08 11.45 -11.37
CA LEU A 26 -17.65 11.48 -11.68
C LEU A 26 -17.09 10.08 -11.95
N TYR A 27 -17.51 9.09 -11.20
CA TYR A 27 -17.13 7.71 -11.45
C TYR A 27 -17.66 7.19 -12.78
N THR A 28 -18.94 7.50 -13.12
CA THR A 28 -19.52 7.12 -14.40
C THR A 28 -18.77 7.80 -15.57
N SER A 29 -18.43 9.07 -15.47
CA SER A 29 -17.65 9.76 -16.49
C SER A 29 -16.27 9.14 -16.67
N ALA A 30 -15.62 8.71 -15.57
CA ALA A 30 -14.34 8.03 -15.62
C ALA A 30 -14.42 6.69 -16.37
N LEU A 31 -15.48 5.92 -16.16
CA LEU A 31 -15.69 4.68 -16.90
C LEU A 31 -15.87 4.93 -18.40
N VAL A 32 -16.63 5.95 -18.78
CA VAL A 32 -16.83 6.29 -20.20
C VAL A 32 -15.50 6.75 -20.83
N TYR A 33 -14.72 7.60 -20.15
CA TYR A 33 -13.40 7.99 -20.63
C TYR A 33 -12.48 6.79 -20.83
N ARG A 34 -12.48 5.84 -19.89
CA ARG A 34 -11.62 4.64 -19.96
C ARG A 34 -12.06 3.66 -21.05
N ASP A 35 -13.36 3.31 -21.06
CA ASP A 35 -13.86 2.13 -21.79
C ASP A 35 -14.35 2.47 -23.21
N GLU A 36 -14.82 3.73 -23.44
CA GLU A 36 -15.46 4.11 -24.69
C GLU A 36 -14.64 5.13 -25.50
N LEU A 37 -13.89 5.98 -24.79
CA LEU A 37 -13.07 7.03 -25.41
C LEU A 37 -11.58 6.70 -25.39
N GLU A 38 -11.18 5.69 -24.64
CA GLU A 38 -9.78 5.27 -24.44
C GLU A 38 -8.87 6.41 -23.91
N GLU A 39 -9.48 7.43 -23.27
CA GLU A 39 -8.80 8.58 -22.70
C GLU A 39 -8.46 8.35 -21.22
N VAL A 40 -7.50 7.48 -20.98
CA VAL A 40 -7.18 6.97 -19.65
C VAL A 40 -6.71 8.06 -18.67
N ASP A 41 -6.05 9.13 -19.15
CA ASP A 41 -5.62 10.24 -18.29
C ASP A 41 -6.80 11.05 -17.77
N LYS A 42 -7.81 11.29 -18.61
CA LYS A 42 -9.06 11.91 -18.17
C LYS A 42 -9.83 10.99 -17.23
N ALA A 43 -9.82 9.68 -17.47
CA ALA A 43 -10.42 8.74 -16.54
C ALA A 43 -9.78 8.82 -15.14
N LEU A 44 -8.45 8.87 -15.05
CA LEU A 44 -7.73 9.05 -13.77
C LEU A 44 -8.11 10.35 -13.08
N GLU A 45 -8.21 11.45 -13.83
CA GLU A 45 -8.64 12.75 -13.30
C GLU A 45 -10.03 12.66 -12.67
N GLN A 46 -11.00 12.06 -13.37
CA GLN A 46 -12.36 11.94 -12.83
C GLN A 46 -12.43 11.00 -11.64
N LEU A 47 -11.63 9.92 -11.59
CA LEU A 47 -11.53 9.05 -10.43
C LEU A 47 -10.96 9.77 -9.20
N GLU A 48 -9.95 10.62 -9.38
CA GLU A 48 -9.43 11.47 -8.28
C GLU A 48 -10.47 12.48 -7.80
N ARG A 49 -11.18 13.16 -8.71
CA ARG A 49 -12.30 14.07 -8.36
C ARG A 49 -13.43 13.32 -7.62
N CYS A 50 -13.69 12.07 -8.01
CA CYS A 50 -14.65 11.21 -7.32
C CYS A 50 -14.25 10.99 -5.86
N LEU A 51 -12.96 10.68 -5.58
CA LEU A 51 -12.43 10.51 -4.23
C LEU A 51 -12.34 11.83 -3.44
N GLU A 52 -12.25 12.96 -4.10
CA GLU A 52 -12.36 14.27 -3.46
C GLU A 52 -13.79 14.55 -3.00
N ALA A 53 -14.78 14.17 -3.82
CA ALA A 53 -16.20 14.31 -3.48
C ALA A 53 -16.62 13.31 -2.38
N ASP A 54 -16.25 12.04 -2.53
CA ASP A 54 -16.53 10.99 -1.55
C ASP A 54 -15.29 10.11 -1.30
N ARG A 55 -14.61 10.36 -0.20
CA ARG A 55 -13.38 9.65 0.23
C ARG A 55 -13.59 8.17 0.47
N THR A 56 -14.84 7.72 0.63
CA THR A 56 -15.20 6.34 0.93
C THR A 56 -15.55 5.53 -0.32
N PHE A 57 -15.49 6.14 -1.50
CA PHE A 57 -15.86 5.50 -2.76
C PHE A 57 -14.77 4.51 -3.22
N LYS A 58 -14.79 3.29 -2.67
CA LYS A 58 -13.75 2.26 -2.88
C LYS A 58 -13.48 1.98 -4.36
N SER A 59 -14.52 1.85 -5.18
CA SER A 59 -14.37 1.50 -6.60
C SER A 59 -13.59 2.55 -7.41
N ALA A 60 -13.59 3.83 -6.99
CA ALA A 60 -12.77 4.83 -7.64
C ALA A 60 -11.28 4.59 -7.39
N PHE A 61 -10.90 4.25 -6.14
CA PHE A 61 -9.51 3.94 -5.83
C PHE A 61 -9.06 2.62 -6.49
N GLU A 62 -9.92 1.60 -6.51
CA GLU A 62 -9.66 0.34 -7.23
C GLU A 62 -9.43 0.58 -8.73
N GLY A 63 -10.18 1.52 -9.33
CA GLY A 63 -9.98 1.96 -10.70
C GLY A 63 -8.61 2.62 -10.93
N ILE A 64 -8.18 3.50 -10.03
CA ILE A 64 -6.86 4.15 -10.07
C ILE A 64 -5.74 3.09 -9.95
N ASP A 65 -5.83 2.21 -8.93
CA ASP A 65 -4.82 1.16 -8.72
C ASP A 65 -4.70 0.26 -9.95
N LYS A 66 -5.83 -0.15 -10.53
CA LYS A 66 -5.84 -0.97 -11.74
C LYS A 66 -5.16 -0.27 -12.92
N ILE A 67 -5.57 0.95 -13.22
CA ILE A 67 -5.03 1.71 -14.37
C ILE A 67 -3.52 1.93 -14.20
N LEU A 68 -3.08 2.39 -13.02
CA LEU A 68 -1.66 2.68 -12.79
C LEU A 68 -0.81 1.40 -12.76
N THR A 69 -1.38 0.28 -12.29
CA THR A 69 -0.74 -1.04 -12.34
C THR A 69 -0.58 -1.52 -13.78
N GLU A 70 -1.60 -1.40 -14.63
CA GLU A 70 -1.56 -1.78 -16.04
C GLU A 70 -0.57 -0.93 -16.85
N ARG A 71 -0.39 0.34 -16.46
CA ARG A 71 0.59 1.26 -17.06
C ARG A 71 2.00 1.10 -16.48
N GLU A 72 2.16 0.30 -15.44
CA GLU A 72 3.40 0.17 -14.67
C GLU A 72 3.91 1.52 -14.11
N ASP A 73 3.00 2.49 -13.87
CA ASP A 73 3.36 3.78 -13.27
C ASP A 73 3.41 3.66 -11.74
N TRP A 74 4.44 2.97 -11.27
CA TRP A 74 4.63 2.66 -9.86
C TRP A 74 4.83 3.89 -8.99
N ASN A 75 5.44 4.94 -9.54
CA ASN A 75 5.64 6.21 -8.82
C ASN A 75 4.31 6.89 -8.51
N GLU A 76 3.44 7.01 -9.51
CA GLU A 76 2.13 7.63 -9.31
C GLU A 76 1.23 6.75 -8.46
N LEU A 77 1.31 5.43 -8.61
CA LEU A 77 0.56 4.49 -7.76
C LEU A 77 0.97 4.62 -6.28
N ALA A 78 2.27 4.71 -5.98
CA ALA A 78 2.73 4.93 -4.61
C ALA A 78 2.23 6.27 -4.04
N ARG A 79 2.18 7.33 -4.87
CA ARG A 79 1.60 8.62 -4.48
C ARG A 79 0.09 8.52 -4.23
N ALA A 80 -0.65 7.83 -5.11
CA ALA A 80 -2.09 7.62 -4.98
C ALA A 80 -2.43 6.84 -3.71
N LEU A 81 -1.68 5.78 -3.39
CA LEU A 81 -1.81 5.01 -2.14
C LEU A 81 -1.60 5.90 -0.91
N ARG A 82 -0.54 6.72 -0.90
CA ARG A 82 -0.27 7.66 0.22
C ARG A 82 -1.39 8.70 0.37
N ARG A 83 -1.90 9.25 -0.75
CA ARG A 83 -3.04 10.19 -0.73
C ARG A 83 -4.29 9.53 -0.16
N GLN A 84 -4.61 8.33 -0.65
CA GLN A 84 -5.79 7.62 -0.20
C GLN A 84 -5.69 7.21 1.27
N PHE A 85 -4.54 6.74 1.73
CA PHE A 85 -4.32 6.43 3.15
C PHE A 85 -4.57 7.65 4.04
N LYS A 86 -4.11 8.85 3.63
CA LYS A 86 -4.37 10.11 4.37
C LYS A 86 -5.85 10.52 4.35
N ARG A 87 -6.58 10.17 3.29
CA ARG A 87 -8.03 10.45 3.16
C ARG A 87 -8.88 9.51 4.01
N MET A 88 -8.37 8.33 4.36
CA MET A 88 -9.12 7.35 5.15
C MET A 88 -9.46 7.91 6.52
N PRO A 89 -10.74 7.81 6.95
CA PRO A 89 -11.12 8.18 8.31
C PRO A 89 -10.48 7.25 9.34
N GLU A 90 -10.27 7.75 10.57
CA GLU A 90 -9.74 6.92 11.66
C GLU A 90 -10.64 5.72 11.98
N SER A 91 -11.94 5.84 11.71
CA SER A 91 -12.93 4.77 11.87
C SER A 91 -12.90 3.72 10.74
N ALA A 92 -12.03 3.89 9.73
CA ALA A 92 -11.90 2.89 8.66
C ALA A 92 -11.46 1.54 9.22
N PRO A 93 -11.95 0.42 8.66
CA PRO A 93 -11.54 -0.92 9.09
C PRO A 93 -10.02 -1.07 9.06
N ALA A 94 -9.44 -1.63 10.12
CA ALA A 94 -7.99 -1.86 10.20
C ALA A 94 -7.48 -2.69 9.01
N ALA A 95 -8.27 -3.67 8.56
CA ALA A 95 -7.94 -4.50 7.40
C ALA A 95 -7.73 -3.67 6.12
N ASP A 96 -8.57 -2.66 5.85
CA ASP A 96 -8.44 -1.80 4.66
C ASP A 96 -7.16 -0.95 4.75
N ARG A 97 -6.83 -0.45 5.95
CA ARG A 97 -5.60 0.32 6.20
C ARG A 97 -4.35 -0.53 6.04
N ILE A 98 -4.38 -1.74 6.58
CA ILE A 98 -3.28 -2.72 6.49
C ILE A 98 -3.04 -3.09 5.03
N ALA A 99 -4.10 -3.46 4.29
CA ALA A 99 -3.99 -3.84 2.89
C ALA A 99 -3.34 -2.73 2.04
N MET A 100 -3.69 -1.47 2.31
CA MET A 100 -3.12 -0.33 1.60
C MET A 100 -1.65 -0.09 1.95
N LEU A 101 -1.28 -0.24 3.22
CA LEU A 101 0.10 -0.12 3.68
C LEU A 101 0.98 -1.26 3.15
N ASP A 102 0.48 -2.50 3.17
CA ASP A 102 1.18 -3.65 2.61
C ASP A 102 1.38 -3.47 1.09
N ARG A 103 0.35 -3.02 0.35
CA ARG A 103 0.45 -2.71 -1.09
C ARG A 103 1.49 -1.64 -1.37
N LEU A 104 1.52 -0.56 -0.58
CA LEU A 104 2.55 0.49 -0.69
C LEU A 104 3.95 -0.07 -0.42
N GLY A 105 4.10 -0.89 0.62
CA GLY A 105 5.35 -1.55 0.96
C GLY A 105 5.86 -2.45 -0.16
N ASP A 106 4.97 -3.27 -0.76
CA ASP A 106 5.31 -4.14 -1.88
C ASP A 106 5.81 -3.34 -3.10
N ILE A 107 5.09 -2.28 -3.49
CA ILE A 107 5.48 -1.43 -4.63
C ILE A 107 6.82 -0.74 -4.36
N CYS A 108 7.00 -0.14 -3.18
CA CYS A 108 8.24 0.54 -2.84
C CYS A 108 9.43 -0.42 -2.77
N CYS A 109 9.22 -1.66 -2.29
CA CYS A 109 10.28 -2.67 -2.19
C CYS A 109 10.64 -3.29 -3.55
N GLU A 110 9.62 -3.69 -4.33
CA GLU A 110 9.81 -4.54 -5.50
C GLU A 110 9.98 -3.76 -6.81
N LYS A 111 9.38 -2.56 -6.90
CA LYS A 111 9.30 -1.79 -8.14
C LYS A 111 10.12 -0.49 -8.09
N LEU A 112 10.15 0.18 -6.93
CA LEU A 112 10.82 1.46 -6.79
C LEU A 112 12.18 1.36 -6.09
N GLU A 113 12.49 0.23 -5.46
CA GLU A 113 13.69 0.02 -4.65
C GLU A 113 13.85 1.06 -3.51
N GLU A 114 12.74 1.67 -3.08
CA GLU A 114 12.67 2.63 -1.99
C GLU A 114 12.61 1.92 -0.62
N VAL A 115 13.75 1.41 -0.15
CA VAL A 115 13.83 0.57 1.06
C VAL A 115 13.25 1.27 2.29
N ASP A 116 13.60 2.54 2.54
CA ASP A 116 13.14 3.27 3.73
C ASP A 116 11.62 3.50 3.71
N THR A 117 11.06 3.79 2.54
CA THR A 117 9.61 3.94 2.38
C THR A 117 8.89 2.62 2.60
N ALA A 118 9.42 1.51 2.05
CA ALA A 118 8.87 0.18 2.26
C ALA A 118 8.90 -0.22 3.74
N VAL A 119 10.01 0.04 4.43
CA VAL A 119 10.12 -0.17 5.89
C VAL A 119 9.06 0.60 6.64
N ALA A 120 8.90 1.89 6.37
CA ALA A 120 7.91 2.74 7.06
C ALA A 120 6.47 2.24 6.83
N ALA A 121 6.15 1.81 5.62
CA ALA A 121 4.83 1.27 5.29
C ALA A 121 4.55 -0.04 6.04
N TYR A 122 5.48 -0.99 6.03
CA TYR A 122 5.31 -2.25 6.74
C TYR A 122 5.36 -2.10 8.27
N GLU A 123 6.19 -1.19 8.82
CA GLU A 123 6.18 -0.87 10.26
C GLU A 123 4.79 -0.34 10.69
N ALA A 124 4.20 0.55 9.90
CA ALA A 124 2.87 1.07 10.17
C ALA A 124 1.78 -0.02 10.08
N ALA A 125 1.90 -0.94 9.13
CA ALA A 125 0.99 -2.09 9.04
C ALA A 125 1.19 -3.09 10.19
N ASP A 126 2.43 -3.32 10.63
CA ASP A 126 2.76 -4.21 11.76
C ASP A 126 2.22 -3.68 13.10
N GLN A 127 2.13 -2.35 13.26
CA GLN A 127 1.48 -1.74 14.44
C GLN A 127 -0.03 -2.00 14.50
N LEU A 128 -0.68 -2.18 13.35
CA LEU A 128 -2.13 -2.47 13.26
C LEU A 128 -2.43 -3.97 13.36
N ASP A 129 -1.49 -4.83 12.97
CA ASP A 129 -1.59 -6.28 13.00
C ASP A 129 -0.21 -6.88 13.30
N VAL A 130 0.05 -7.08 14.58
CA VAL A 130 1.35 -7.54 15.09
C VAL A 130 1.63 -9.02 14.88
N ASP A 131 0.65 -9.80 14.41
CA ASP A 131 0.78 -11.25 14.31
C ASP A 131 1.06 -11.75 12.88
N ASN A 132 1.23 -10.85 11.92
CA ASN A 132 1.48 -11.22 10.53
C ASN A 132 2.94 -11.65 10.31
N ALA A 133 3.15 -12.97 10.20
CA ALA A 133 4.49 -13.56 10.02
C ALA A 133 5.15 -13.20 8.68
N ASP A 134 4.37 -13.07 7.61
CA ASP A 134 4.90 -12.73 6.28
C ASP A 134 5.43 -11.29 6.28
N ARG A 135 4.71 -10.36 6.89
CA ARG A 135 5.15 -8.97 7.04
C ARG A 135 6.41 -8.88 7.88
N LYS A 136 6.48 -9.60 9.00
CA LYS A 136 7.69 -9.66 9.83
C LYS A 136 8.89 -10.20 9.06
N SER A 137 8.69 -11.21 8.23
CA SER A 137 9.75 -11.77 7.37
C SER A 137 10.24 -10.73 6.35
N LYS A 138 9.32 -9.98 5.71
CA LYS A 138 9.66 -8.87 4.81
C LYS A 138 10.44 -7.76 5.54
N LEU A 139 9.99 -7.37 6.75
CA LEU A 139 10.67 -6.38 7.58
C LEU A 139 12.11 -6.79 7.94
N VAL A 140 12.34 -8.06 8.32
CA VAL A 140 13.70 -8.57 8.58
C VAL A 140 14.59 -8.34 7.36
N GLN A 141 14.13 -8.73 6.18
CA GLN A 141 14.92 -8.58 4.94
C GLN A 141 15.20 -7.10 4.62
N LEU A 142 14.20 -6.23 4.80
CA LEU A 142 14.33 -4.82 4.53
C LEU A 142 15.26 -4.11 5.51
N TYR A 143 15.20 -4.43 6.81
CA TYR A 143 16.13 -3.89 7.80
C TYR A 143 17.58 -4.26 7.48
N LEU A 144 17.82 -5.50 6.99
CA LEU A 144 19.16 -5.91 6.58
C LEU A 144 19.65 -5.19 5.31
N LYS A 145 18.73 -4.82 4.41
CA LYS A 145 19.05 -4.01 3.24
C LYS A 145 19.27 -2.53 3.59
N ALA A 146 18.52 -2.01 4.57
CA ALA A 146 18.56 -0.61 4.97
C ALA A 146 19.90 -0.22 5.65
N GLY A 147 20.58 -1.17 6.28
CA GLY A 147 21.91 -0.92 6.83
C GLY A 147 22.13 -1.42 8.25
N PRO A 148 23.35 -1.26 8.77
CA PRO A 148 23.75 -1.83 10.06
C PRO A 148 23.01 -1.22 11.25
N ASP A 149 22.54 0.01 11.15
CA ASP A 149 21.76 0.72 12.17
C ASP A 149 20.36 0.12 12.39
N LYS A 150 19.85 -0.70 11.46
CA LYS A 150 18.56 -1.38 11.55
C LYS A 150 18.66 -2.84 12.01
N VAL A 151 19.86 -3.36 12.26
CA VAL A 151 20.08 -4.77 12.60
C VAL A 151 19.37 -5.16 13.89
N ASP A 152 19.37 -4.33 14.92
CA ASP A 152 18.66 -4.64 16.17
C ASP A 152 17.15 -4.78 15.95
N LYS A 153 16.56 -4.00 15.04
CA LYS A 153 15.16 -4.16 14.62
C LYS A 153 14.95 -5.47 13.88
N ALA A 154 15.86 -5.87 13.00
CA ALA A 154 15.79 -7.16 12.32
C ALA A 154 15.82 -8.33 13.31
N ILE A 155 16.70 -8.28 14.31
CA ILE A 155 16.79 -9.27 15.37
C ILE A 155 15.47 -9.32 16.18
N ALA A 156 14.92 -8.17 16.55
CA ALA A 156 13.68 -8.09 17.31
C ALA A 156 12.49 -8.73 16.54
N GLN A 157 12.34 -8.43 15.25
CA GLN A 157 11.32 -9.07 14.40
C GLN A 157 11.56 -10.57 14.24
N HIS A 158 12.80 -10.99 14.14
CA HIS A 158 13.14 -12.41 14.04
C HIS A 158 12.78 -13.18 15.32
N HIS A 159 13.02 -12.59 16.49
CA HIS A 159 12.56 -13.15 17.77
C HIS A 159 11.02 -13.23 17.85
N ALA A 160 10.30 -12.25 17.31
CA ALA A 160 8.83 -12.30 17.24
C ALA A 160 8.37 -13.48 16.38
N LEU A 161 9.00 -13.70 15.22
CA LEU A 161 8.74 -14.87 14.37
C LEU A 161 9.00 -16.20 15.08
N LEU A 162 10.09 -16.30 15.83
CA LEU A 162 10.39 -17.51 16.62
C LEU A 162 9.34 -17.79 17.69
N LYS A 163 8.80 -16.75 18.35
CA LYS A 163 7.71 -16.91 19.32
C LYS A 163 6.44 -17.46 18.68
N GLN A 164 6.13 -17.02 17.44
CA GLN A 164 4.97 -17.51 16.70
C GLN A 164 5.17 -18.92 16.15
N SER A 165 6.39 -19.28 15.78
CA SER A 165 6.73 -20.56 15.13
C SER A 165 7.98 -21.19 15.75
N PRO A 166 7.93 -21.66 17.02
CA PRO A 166 9.09 -22.11 17.76
C PRO A 166 9.71 -23.42 17.22
N TYR A 167 8.99 -24.15 16.39
CA TYR A 167 9.49 -25.39 15.81
C TYR A 167 10.08 -25.25 14.40
N LYS A 168 10.10 -24.02 13.85
CA LYS A 168 10.64 -23.76 12.51
C LYS A 168 12.16 -23.61 12.57
N ILE A 169 12.89 -24.71 12.37
CA ILE A 169 14.35 -24.78 12.47
C ILE A 169 15.05 -23.70 11.60
N GLN A 170 14.48 -23.36 10.45
CA GLN A 170 15.08 -22.35 9.57
C GLN A 170 15.22 -20.98 10.25
N LEU A 171 14.24 -20.57 11.07
CA LEU A 171 14.32 -19.30 11.80
C LEU A 171 15.50 -19.25 12.78
N TYR A 172 15.86 -20.36 13.42
CA TYR A 172 17.04 -20.43 14.29
C TYR A 172 18.33 -20.30 13.50
N LYS A 173 18.42 -20.92 12.33
CA LYS A 173 19.59 -20.82 11.45
C LYS A 173 19.79 -19.40 10.98
N ASP A 174 18.71 -18.75 10.50
CA ASP A 174 18.75 -17.38 10.00
C ASP A 174 19.15 -16.38 11.11
N LEU A 175 18.61 -16.55 12.32
CA LEU A 175 18.98 -15.71 13.46
C LEU A 175 20.43 -15.95 13.91
N THR A 176 20.90 -17.19 13.89
CA THR A 176 22.30 -17.53 14.18
C THR A 176 23.24 -16.85 13.19
N GLU A 177 22.92 -16.93 11.89
CA GLU A 177 23.69 -16.26 10.85
C GLU A 177 23.70 -14.73 11.06
N LEU A 178 22.57 -14.16 11.45
CA LEU A 178 22.44 -12.73 11.75
C LEU A 178 23.33 -12.32 12.93
N TYR A 179 23.36 -13.10 14.00
CA TYR A 179 24.26 -12.86 15.14
C TYR A 179 25.74 -12.97 14.76
N ILE A 180 26.10 -13.94 13.92
CA ILE A 180 27.48 -14.08 13.43
C ILE A 180 27.88 -12.83 12.62
N ARG A 181 27.05 -12.39 11.67
CA ARG A 181 27.30 -11.21 10.84
C ARG A 181 27.42 -9.92 11.66
N THR A 182 26.68 -9.81 12.75
CA THR A 182 26.68 -8.64 13.63
C THR A 182 27.71 -8.72 14.77
N GLN A 183 28.57 -9.73 14.75
CA GLN A 183 29.61 -10.00 15.77
C GLN A 183 29.06 -10.23 17.19
N GLN A 184 27.77 -10.55 17.33
CA GLN A 184 27.12 -10.86 18.60
C GLN A 184 27.25 -12.37 18.92
N LYS A 185 28.48 -12.89 18.84
CA LYS A 185 28.79 -14.34 18.94
C LYS A 185 28.33 -14.98 20.26
N ASP A 186 28.32 -14.23 21.33
CA ASP A 186 27.89 -14.74 22.64
C ASP A 186 26.43 -15.18 22.64
N LYS A 187 25.59 -14.56 21.79
CA LYS A 187 24.17 -14.92 21.66
C LYS A 187 23.92 -16.16 20.83
N THR A 188 24.89 -16.59 20.02
CA THR A 188 24.76 -17.80 19.20
C THR A 188 24.83 -19.08 20.02
N TRP A 189 25.44 -19.05 21.20
CA TRP A 189 25.58 -20.19 22.10
C TRP A 189 24.31 -20.48 22.91
N CYS A 190 23.36 -19.52 22.94
CA CYS A 190 22.11 -19.63 23.68
C CYS A 190 20.93 -20.12 22.82
N MET A 191 21.18 -20.43 21.56
CA MET A 191 20.17 -20.82 20.57
C MET A 191 20.22 -22.35 20.32
#